data_6774675aa408f29e5071ae0d6bc4caaf
#
_entry.id   6774675aa408f29e5071ae0d6bc4caaf
#
_cell.length_a   1.000
_cell.length_b   1.000
_cell.length_c   1.000
_cell.angle_alpha   90.00
_cell.angle_beta   90.00
_cell.angle_gamma   90.00
#
_symmetry.space_group_name_H-M   'P 1'
#
loop_
_entity.id
_entity.type
_entity.pdbx_description
1 polymer ?
#
loop_
_entity_poly.entity_id
_entity_poly.type
_entity_poly.pdbx_seq_one_letter_code
_entity_poly.pdbx_strand_id
1 'polypeptide(L)'
;MRALADALYARGYTVSVPQLAGHCGTFDDLRKTCWRDWARSAENALLDLEKRCATIIVGGLSAGAILSLYLASQHPLLVNAIALYAPTLWLSGWAIPWYARIFRLVHMRSFANLIPFPDLPTHGIKDPEIRDKVQSAILSGDSAIAGTASTPGSSVLEHRRLVNSVRRRLNVITQPTLIIHSREDDYAGPDNAAYLIRHLRSEVETLTLNDSYHIITSDRQLPRVIEKSLEFFARITCENAEAHQPPCITRAPTAD
;
A
#
# COMPACT_ATOMS: atom_id res chain seq x y z
N MET A 1 6.13 6.89 2.40
CA MET A 1 6.82 5.58 2.14
C MET A 1 8.33 5.64 2.28
N ARG A 2 8.99 6.76 1.91
CA ARG A 2 10.47 6.84 1.91
C ARG A 2 11.08 6.49 3.27
N ALA A 3 10.62 7.12 4.36
CA ALA A 3 11.18 6.86 5.70
C ALA A 3 11.06 5.38 6.14
N LEU A 4 9.97 4.70 5.77
CA LEU A 4 9.82 3.26 6.01
C LEU A 4 10.81 2.45 5.15
N ALA A 5 10.98 2.82 3.88
CA ALA A 5 11.94 2.17 2.97
C ALA A 5 13.38 2.32 3.50
N ASP A 6 13.75 3.53 3.95
CA ASP A 6 15.07 3.81 4.54
C ASP A 6 15.31 2.98 5.82
N ALA A 7 14.28 2.84 6.67
CA ALA A 7 14.37 2.03 7.89
C ALA A 7 14.53 0.52 7.59
N LEU A 8 13.83 0.00 6.58
CA LEU A 8 14.00 -1.38 6.13
C LEU A 8 15.40 -1.60 5.53
N TYR A 9 15.85 -0.70 4.68
CA TYR A 9 17.20 -0.76 4.10
C TYR A 9 18.29 -0.75 5.18
N ALA A 10 18.15 0.09 6.19
CA ALA A 10 19.10 0.15 7.32
C ALA A 10 19.15 -1.16 8.14
N ARG A 11 18.13 -2.02 8.02
CA ARG A 11 18.10 -3.37 8.64
C ARG A 11 18.56 -4.48 7.71
N GLY A 12 19.12 -4.13 6.54
CA GLY A 12 19.69 -5.08 5.59
C GLY A 12 18.71 -5.67 4.57
N TYR A 13 17.46 -5.18 4.50
CA TYR A 13 16.53 -5.60 3.46
C TYR A 13 16.89 -4.96 2.10
N THR A 14 16.72 -5.72 1.03
CA THR A 14 16.71 -5.14 -0.32
C THR A 14 15.36 -4.47 -0.57
N VAL A 15 15.36 -3.17 -0.77
CA VAL A 15 14.12 -2.38 -0.90
C VAL A 15 13.97 -1.85 -2.33
N SER A 16 12.79 -2.05 -2.92
CA SER A 16 12.40 -1.46 -4.20
C SER A 16 11.14 -0.60 -4.01
N VAL A 17 11.23 0.66 -4.40
CA VAL A 17 10.09 1.60 -4.39
C VAL A 17 9.89 2.08 -5.83
N PRO A 18 9.13 1.32 -6.65
CA PRO A 18 8.97 1.65 -8.05
C PRO A 18 8.13 2.92 -8.23
N GLN A 19 8.52 3.76 -9.18
CA GLN A 19 7.66 4.82 -9.67
C GLN A 19 6.55 4.19 -10.52
N LEU A 20 5.31 4.36 -10.13
CA LEU A 20 4.17 3.88 -10.90
C LEU A 20 3.92 4.79 -12.11
N ALA A 21 3.44 4.21 -13.20
CA ALA A 21 3.15 4.95 -14.43
C ALA A 21 2.27 6.19 -14.14
N GLY A 22 2.70 7.35 -14.62
CA GLY A 22 2.02 8.63 -14.45
C GLY A 22 2.15 9.27 -13.06
N HIS A 23 2.71 8.57 -12.05
CA HIS A 23 2.98 9.14 -10.72
C HIS A 23 4.30 9.94 -10.74
N CYS A 24 4.43 10.90 -9.83
CA CYS A 24 5.56 11.85 -9.77
C CYS A 24 5.73 12.71 -11.04
N GLY A 25 4.75 12.75 -11.91
CA GLY A 25 4.66 13.60 -13.08
C GLY A 25 3.61 14.70 -12.90
N THR A 26 3.08 15.17 -14.01
CA THR A 26 2.01 16.16 -14.04
C THR A 26 0.63 15.52 -13.81
N PHE A 27 -0.37 16.36 -13.52
CA PHE A 27 -1.78 15.96 -13.49
C PHE A 27 -2.20 15.21 -14.77
N ASP A 28 -1.73 15.69 -15.93
CA ASP A 28 -2.04 15.09 -17.23
C ASP A 28 -1.34 13.75 -17.45
N ASP A 29 -0.17 13.56 -16.90
CA ASP A 29 0.53 12.26 -16.95
C ASP A 29 -0.24 11.20 -16.18
N LEU A 30 -0.69 11.53 -14.97
CA LEU A 30 -1.52 10.63 -14.17
C LEU A 30 -2.88 10.38 -14.86
N ARG A 31 -3.50 11.41 -15.44
CA ARG A 31 -4.76 11.32 -16.17
C ARG A 31 -4.72 10.36 -17.36
N LYS A 32 -3.56 10.20 -18.01
CA LYS A 32 -3.40 9.33 -19.19
C LYS A 32 -3.26 7.84 -18.83
N THR A 33 -2.90 7.51 -17.59
CA THR A 33 -2.68 6.12 -17.15
C THR A 33 -3.95 5.44 -16.65
N CYS A 34 -3.91 4.13 -16.59
CA CYS A 34 -4.93 3.30 -15.97
C CYS A 34 -4.32 2.40 -14.88
N TRP A 35 -5.14 1.79 -14.06
CA TRP A 35 -4.67 0.94 -12.97
C TRP A 35 -3.81 -0.25 -13.45
N ARG A 36 -3.99 -0.71 -14.69
CA ARG A 36 -3.15 -1.78 -15.26
C ARG A 36 -1.74 -1.32 -15.56
N ASP A 37 -1.55 -0.05 -15.90
CA ASP A 37 -0.22 0.54 -16.10
C ASP A 37 0.51 0.65 -14.76
N TRP A 38 -0.20 0.99 -13.67
CA TRP A 38 0.33 0.99 -12.31
C TRP A 38 0.73 -0.43 -11.88
N ALA A 39 -0.17 -1.41 -12.13
CA ALA A 39 0.09 -2.80 -11.83
C ALA A 39 1.32 -3.34 -12.56
N ARG A 40 1.47 -3.01 -13.85
CA ARG A 40 2.65 -3.40 -14.65
C ARG A 40 3.94 -2.79 -14.11
N SER A 41 3.92 -1.52 -13.68
CA SER A 41 5.09 -0.88 -13.07
C SER A 41 5.53 -1.61 -11.79
N ALA A 42 4.58 -1.97 -10.95
CA ALA A 42 4.84 -2.70 -9.71
C ALA A 42 5.24 -4.17 -9.95
N GLU A 43 4.63 -4.83 -10.93
CA GLU A 43 4.96 -6.20 -11.34
C GLU A 43 6.38 -6.31 -11.89
N ASN A 44 6.82 -5.36 -12.71
CA ASN A 44 8.19 -5.32 -13.20
C ASN A 44 9.21 -5.24 -12.04
N ALA A 45 8.92 -4.42 -11.02
CA ALA A 45 9.78 -4.32 -9.84
C ALA A 45 9.76 -5.62 -9.01
N LEU A 46 8.62 -6.30 -8.91
CA LEU A 46 8.49 -7.59 -8.26
C LEU A 46 9.36 -8.65 -8.95
N LEU A 47 9.27 -8.76 -10.28
CA LEU A 47 10.06 -9.71 -11.08
C LEU A 47 11.57 -9.40 -11.06
N ASP A 48 11.95 -8.14 -10.89
CA ASP A 48 13.36 -7.78 -10.68
C ASP A 48 13.88 -8.18 -9.30
N LEU A 49 13.04 -8.12 -8.26
CA LEU A 49 13.39 -8.61 -6.93
C LEU A 49 13.49 -10.15 -6.89
N GLU A 50 12.63 -10.88 -7.60
CA GLU A 50 12.67 -12.34 -7.72
C GLU A 50 14.06 -12.87 -8.11
N LYS A 51 14.76 -12.17 -8.98
CA LYS A 51 16.10 -12.55 -9.45
C LYS A 51 17.17 -12.50 -8.34
N ARG A 52 16.89 -11.84 -7.21
CA ARG A 52 17.89 -11.48 -6.19
C ARG A 52 17.48 -11.84 -4.77
N CYS A 53 16.20 -12.10 -4.53
CA CYS A 53 15.65 -12.29 -3.20
C CYS A 53 14.87 -13.59 -3.12
N ALA A 54 15.17 -14.43 -2.13
CA ALA A 54 14.44 -15.68 -1.88
C ALA A 54 13.09 -15.43 -1.20
N THR A 55 12.98 -14.36 -0.41
CA THR A 55 11.75 -13.95 0.27
C THR A 55 11.35 -12.55 -0.20
N ILE A 56 10.13 -12.41 -0.68
CA ILE A 56 9.62 -11.13 -1.18
C ILE A 56 8.34 -10.75 -0.42
N ILE A 57 8.36 -9.58 0.19
CA ILE A 57 7.21 -8.98 0.85
C ILE A 57 6.77 -7.78 0.03
N VAL A 58 5.53 -7.74 -0.38
CA VAL A 58 4.95 -6.59 -1.07
C VAL A 58 4.18 -5.72 -0.10
N GLY A 59 4.30 -4.40 -0.25
CA GLY A 59 3.58 -3.49 0.62
C GLY A 59 3.27 -2.16 -0.03
N GLY A 60 2.30 -1.44 0.53
CA GLY A 60 1.93 -0.14 0.00
C GLY A 60 0.99 0.64 0.89
N LEU A 61 0.96 1.95 0.67
CA LEU A 61 0.06 2.89 1.33
C LEU A 61 -1.17 3.13 0.46
N SER A 62 -2.35 3.15 1.07
CA SER A 62 -3.59 3.58 0.40
C SER A 62 -3.92 2.75 -0.86
N ALA A 63 -3.92 3.35 -2.03
CA ALA A 63 -4.03 2.68 -3.33
C ALA A 63 -2.90 1.67 -3.58
N GLY A 64 -1.69 1.95 -3.09
CA GLY A 64 -0.56 1.04 -3.13
C GLY A 64 -0.81 -0.25 -2.33
N ALA A 65 -1.56 -0.19 -1.24
CA ALA A 65 -1.99 -1.37 -0.49
C ALA A 65 -2.91 -2.28 -1.33
N ILE A 66 -3.83 -1.69 -2.08
CA ILE A 66 -4.72 -2.44 -2.98
C ILE A 66 -3.92 -3.05 -4.15
N LEU A 67 -2.92 -2.32 -4.64
CA LEU A 67 -2.01 -2.82 -5.68
C LEU A 67 -1.18 -4.01 -5.17
N SER A 68 -0.73 -3.97 -3.91
CA SER A 68 -0.02 -5.10 -3.27
C SER A 68 -0.90 -6.35 -3.17
N LEU A 69 -2.17 -6.19 -2.80
CA LEU A 69 -3.14 -7.30 -2.82
C LEU A 69 -3.37 -7.84 -4.24
N TYR A 70 -3.40 -6.95 -5.25
CA TYR A 70 -3.49 -7.38 -6.64
C TYR A 70 -2.29 -8.23 -7.03
N LEU A 71 -1.05 -7.78 -6.77
CA LEU A 71 0.17 -8.54 -7.07
C LEU A 71 0.19 -9.90 -6.37
N ALA A 72 -0.13 -9.95 -5.08
CA ALA A 72 -0.20 -11.20 -4.32
C ALA A 72 -1.21 -12.20 -4.93
N SER A 73 -2.35 -11.69 -5.41
CA SER A 73 -3.36 -12.54 -6.08
C SER A 73 -2.94 -13.04 -7.47
N GLN A 74 -2.01 -12.33 -8.14
CA GLN A 74 -1.50 -12.73 -9.47
C GLN A 74 -0.26 -13.63 -9.35
N HIS A 75 0.56 -13.43 -8.31
CA HIS A 75 1.83 -14.11 -8.10
C HIS A 75 1.88 -14.78 -6.71
N PRO A 76 0.96 -15.75 -6.45
CA PRO A 76 0.81 -16.33 -5.11
C PRO A 76 2.04 -17.13 -4.64
N LEU A 77 2.86 -17.63 -5.56
CA LEU A 77 4.09 -18.37 -5.22
C LEU A 77 5.31 -17.47 -5.04
N LEU A 78 5.26 -16.25 -5.57
CA LEU A 78 6.37 -15.31 -5.53
C LEU A 78 6.28 -14.35 -4.34
N VAL A 79 5.07 -13.96 -3.97
CA VAL A 79 4.81 -13.08 -2.84
C VAL A 79 4.67 -13.90 -1.57
N ASN A 80 5.61 -13.74 -0.62
CA ASN A 80 5.62 -14.50 0.64
C ASN A 80 4.78 -13.84 1.73
N ALA A 81 4.64 -12.51 1.74
CA ALA A 81 3.77 -11.79 2.68
C ALA A 81 3.37 -10.41 2.14
N ILE A 82 2.40 -9.78 2.81
CA ILE A 82 1.81 -8.51 2.38
C ILE A 82 1.78 -7.53 3.55
N ALA A 83 2.18 -6.26 3.32
CA ALA A 83 2.07 -5.19 4.32
C ALA A 83 1.20 -4.04 3.80
N LEU A 84 0.05 -3.83 4.41
CA LEU A 84 -0.96 -2.88 4.00
C LEU A 84 -1.00 -1.69 4.97
N TYR A 85 -0.71 -0.50 4.47
CA TYR A 85 -0.70 0.74 5.22
C TYR A 85 -1.90 1.58 4.79
N ALA A 86 -2.82 1.86 5.71
CA ALA A 86 -4.07 2.59 5.46
C ALA A 86 -4.77 2.12 4.15
N PRO A 87 -5.05 0.80 3.99
CA PRO A 87 -5.62 0.28 2.75
C PRO A 87 -6.95 0.97 2.44
N THR A 88 -7.11 1.45 1.19
CA THR A 88 -8.27 2.21 0.76
C THR A 88 -9.07 1.46 -0.30
N LEU A 89 -10.15 0.81 0.10
CA LEU A 89 -11.12 0.19 -0.79
C LEU A 89 -12.17 1.21 -1.24
N TRP A 90 -12.53 2.13 -0.35
CA TRP A 90 -13.45 3.23 -0.62
C TRP A 90 -13.14 4.43 0.28
N LEU A 91 -13.49 5.59 -0.21
CA LEU A 91 -13.35 6.83 0.52
C LEU A 91 -14.52 6.97 1.51
N SER A 92 -14.27 6.66 2.79
CA SER A 92 -15.24 6.73 3.90
C SER A 92 -14.73 7.56 5.08
N GLY A 93 -13.56 8.19 4.94
CA GLY A 93 -12.97 9.04 5.97
C GLY A 93 -13.83 10.26 6.29
N TRP A 94 -13.62 10.81 7.48
CA TRP A 94 -14.45 11.91 8.00
C TRP A 94 -14.31 13.23 7.21
N ALA A 95 -13.19 13.44 6.53
CA ALA A 95 -12.98 14.65 5.73
C ALA A 95 -13.57 14.55 4.31
N ILE A 96 -13.99 13.36 3.87
CA ILE A 96 -14.51 13.15 2.52
C ILE A 96 -15.88 13.81 2.38
N PRO A 97 -16.05 14.76 1.44
CA PRO A 97 -17.32 15.42 1.22
C PRO A 97 -18.42 14.44 0.82
N TRP A 98 -19.64 14.65 1.31
CA TRP A 98 -20.78 13.78 1.02
C TRP A 98 -21.06 13.60 -0.48
N TYR A 99 -20.83 14.65 -1.28
CA TYR A 99 -21.04 14.62 -2.73
C TYR A 99 -20.02 13.72 -3.47
N ALA A 100 -18.86 13.42 -2.87
CA ALA A 100 -17.91 12.45 -3.43
C ALA A 100 -18.53 11.06 -3.57
N ARG A 101 -19.58 10.75 -2.79
CA ARG A 101 -20.36 9.51 -2.91
C ARG A 101 -21.10 9.42 -4.26
N ILE A 102 -21.50 10.54 -4.84
CA ILE A 102 -22.18 10.59 -6.15
C ILE A 102 -21.24 10.14 -7.26
N PHE A 103 -19.93 10.33 -7.10
CA PHE A 103 -18.93 9.86 -8.06
C PHE A 103 -18.99 8.33 -8.29
N ARG A 104 -19.63 7.57 -7.39
CA ARG A 104 -19.88 6.13 -7.59
C ARG A 104 -20.72 5.84 -8.84
N LEU A 105 -21.52 6.80 -9.30
CA LEU A 105 -22.36 6.68 -10.51
C LEU A 105 -21.56 6.97 -11.79
N VAL A 106 -20.36 7.52 -11.68
CA VAL A 106 -19.51 7.79 -12.83
C VAL A 106 -18.78 6.51 -13.25
N HIS A 107 -19.09 6.02 -14.45
CA HIS A 107 -18.50 4.79 -15.01
C HIS A 107 -17.62 5.05 -16.23
N MET A 108 -17.86 6.18 -16.92
CA MET A 108 -17.14 6.56 -18.13
C MET A 108 -15.96 7.48 -17.80
N ARG A 109 -14.80 7.14 -18.35
CA ARG A 109 -13.55 7.89 -18.12
C ARG A 109 -13.64 9.34 -18.61
N SER A 110 -14.32 9.59 -19.72
CA SER A 110 -14.53 10.93 -20.27
C SER A 110 -15.25 11.84 -19.28
N PHE A 111 -16.32 11.36 -18.64
CA PHE A 111 -17.01 12.12 -17.59
C PHE A 111 -16.17 12.25 -16.32
N ALA A 112 -15.46 11.20 -15.93
CA ALA A 112 -14.57 11.25 -14.77
C ALA A 112 -13.47 12.31 -14.94
N ASN A 113 -12.94 12.50 -16.14
CA ASN A 113 -11.92 13.50 -16.44
C ASN A 113 -12.39 14.96 -16.25
N LEU A 114 -13.69 15.19 -16.24
CA LEU A 114 -14.25 16.54 -16.00
C LEU A 114 -14.32 16.90 -14.50
N ILE A 115 -14.06 15.93 -13.62
CA ILE A 115 -14.22 16.08 -12.17
C ILE A 115 -12.85 15.96 -11.51
N PRO A 116 -12.14 17.05 -11.21
CA PRO A 116 -10.94 16.99 -10.40
C PRO A 116 -11.32 16.78 -8.93
N PHE A 117 -10.51 16.00 -8.22
CA PHE A 117 -10.60 15.86 -6.77
C PHE A 117 -9.49 16.70 -6.15
N PRO A 118 -9.81 17.86 -5.56
CA PRO A 118 -8.81 18.63 -4.84
C PRO A 118 -8.31 17.82 -3.65
N ASP A 119 -7.05 18.03 -3.30
CA ASP A 119 -6.51 17.44 -2.08
C ASP A 119 -7.22 18.04 -0.85
N LEU A 120 -7.35 17.23 0.21
CA LEU A 120 -8.00 17.71 1.43
C LEU A 120 -7.06 18.66 2.18
N PRO A 121 -7.60 19.65 2.92
CA PRO A 121 -6.77 20.58 3.71
C PRO A 121 -5.86 19.91 4.74
N THR A 122 -6.22 18.70 5.15
CA THR A 122 -5.43 17.86 6.07
C THR A 122 -4.26 17.17 5.38
N HIS A 123 -4.28 17.04 4.04
CA HIS A 123 -3.33 16.26 3.25
C HIS A 123 -3.11 14.83 3.79
N GLY A 124 -4.05 14.29 4.57
CA GLY A 124 -3.92 13.00 5.21
C GLY A 124 -2.91 12.96 6.37
N ILE A 125 -2.50 14.12 6.89
CA ILE A 125 -1.42 14.26 7.90
C ILE A 125 -1.94 15.05 9.09
N LYS A 126 -1.86 14.46 10.28
CA LYS A 126 -2.30 15.06 11.53
C LYS A 126 -1.29 16.06 12.09
N ASP A 127 0.01 15.78 11.89
CA ASP A 127 1.08 16.64 12.35
C ASP A 127 1.12 17.96 11.56
N PRO A 128 0.95 19.12 12.23
CA PRO A 128 0.89 20.42 11.55
C PRO A 128 2.22 20.79 10.87
N GLU A 129 3.37 20.49 11.48
CA GLU A 129 4.67 20.86 10.91
C GLU A 129 4.97 20.06 9.63
N ILE A 130 4.62 18.76 9.63
CA ILE A 130 4.78 17.91 8.45
C ILE A 130 3.79 18.35 7.37
N ARG A 131 2.56 18.67 7.73
CA ARG A 131 1.53 19.15 6.81
C ARG A 131 1.94 20.46 6.14
N ASP A 132 2.48 21.43 6.89
CA ASP A 132 2.95 22.72 6.35
C ASP A 132 4.12 22.53 5.37
N LYS A 133 5.02 21.59 5.64
CA LYS A 133 6.10 21.22 4.71
C LYS A 133 5.56 20.61 3.42
N VAL A 134 4.56 19.71 3.52
CA VAL A 134 3.91 19.10 2.34
C VAL A 134 3.18 20.18 1.53
N GLN A 135 2.43 21.05 2.18
CA GLN A 135 1.72 22.14 1.52
C GLN A 135 2.70 23.10 0.80
N SER A 136 3.81 23.43 1.42
CA SER A 136 4.85 24.25 0.81
C SER A 136 5.47 23.58 -0.41
N ALA A 137 5.69 22.27 -0.37
CA ALA A 137 6.19 21.49 -1.50
C ALA A 137 5.17 21.42 -2.67
N ILE A 138 3.89 21.29 -2.37
CA ILE A 138 2.82 21.35 -3.38
C ILE A 138 2.81 22.72 -4.07
N LEU A 139 2.90 23.81 -3.29
CA LEU A 139 2.91 25.18 -3.82
C LEU A 139 4.15 25.50 -4.65
N SER A 140 5.29 24.91 -4.34
CA SER A 140 6.53 25.04 -5.14
C SER A 140 6.52 24.20 -6.42
N GLY A 141 5.50 23.33 -6.61
CA GLY A 141 5.38 22.47 -7.80
C GLY A 141 6.29 21.24 -7.78
N ASP A 142 6.88 20.90 -6.63
CA ASP A 142 7.71 19.69 -6.48
C ASP A 142 6.83 18.45 -6.27
N SER A 143 6.31 17.91 -7.37
CA SER A 143 5.46 16.74 -7.39
C SER A 143 6.17 15.44 -6.92
N ALA A 144 7.49 15.43 -6.88
CA ALA A 144 8.28 14.29 -6.39
C ALA A 144 8.22 14.17 -4.86
N ILE A 145 8.04 15.31 -4.16
CA ILE A 145 7.96 15.35 -2.69
C ILE A 145 6.52 15.21 -2.21
N ALA A 146 5.58 15.93 -2.82
CA ALA A 146 4.24 16.11 -2.27
C ALA A 146 3.09 15.64 -3.17
N GLY A 147 3.38 15.13 -4.37
CA GLY A 147 2.35 14.82 -5.35
C GLY A 147 1.77 16.05 -6.02
N THR A 148 0.55 15.94 -6.55
CA THR A 148 -0.16 17.04 -7.22
C THR A 148 -1.25 17.61 -6.31
N ALA A 149 -1.54 18.91 -6.44
CA ALA A 149 -2.59 19.61 -5.66
C ALA A 149 -4.02 19.07 -5.89
N SER A 150 -4.19 18.20 -6.87
CA SER A 150 -5.47 17.55 -7.14
C SER A 150 -5.27 16.21 -7.87
N THR A 151 -6.21 15.31 -7.67
CA THR A 151 -6.23 13.99 -8.32
C THR A 151 -7.25 14.00 -9.47
N PRO A 152 -6.88 13.56 -10.69
CA PRO A 152 -7.84 13.40 -11.77
C PRO A 152 -8.97 12.43 -11.38
N GLY A 153 -10.21 12.76 -11.68
CA GLY A 153 -11.32 11.84 -11.42
C GLY A 153 -11.20 10.53 -12.19
N SER A 154 -10.53 10.52 -13.35
CA SER A 154 -10.19 9.27 -14.03
C SER A 154 -9.31 8.37 -13.19
N SER A 155 -8.38 8.92 -12.40
CA SER A 155 -7.52 8.12 -11.50
C SER A 155 -8.31 7.55 -10.32
N VAL A 156 -9.27 8.31 -9.79
CA VAL A 156 -10.22 7.81 -8.77
C VAL A 156 -11.08 6.68 -9.35
N LEU A 157 -11.54 6.81 -10.60
CA LEU A 157 -12.26 5.75 -11.31
C LEU A 157 -11.38 4.51 -11.53
N GLU A 158 -10.12 4.69 -11.93
CA GLU A 158 -9.18 3.59 -12.13
C GLU A 158 -8.85 2.89 -10.80
N HIS A 159 -8.66 3.64 -9.71
CA HIS A 159 -8.54 3.05 -8.38
C HIS A 159 -9.76 2.20 -8.02
N ARG A 160 -10.97 2.67 -8.25
CA ARG A 160 -12.20 1.88 -8.04
C ARG A 160 -12.24 0.61 -8.89
N ARG A 161 -11.74 0.64 -10.12
CA ARG A 161 -11.62 -0.54 -10.99
C ARG A 161 -10.62 -1.55 -10.44
N LEU A 162 -9.48 -1.08 -9.95
CA LEU A 162 -8.49 -1.91 -9.25
C LEU A 162 -9.11 -2.57 -8.02
N VAL A 163 -9.77 -1.80 -7.16
CA VAL A 163 -10.49 -2.31 -5.97
C VAL A 163 -11.49 -3.40 -6.36
N ASN A 164 -12.29 -3.17 -7.40
CA ASN A 164 -13.28 -4.16 -7.87
C ASN A 164 -12.61 -5.44 -8.41
N SER A 165 -11.42 -5.35 -9.00
CA SER A 165 -10.63 -6.50 -9.43
C SER A 165 -10.13 -7.30 -8.22
N VAL A 166 -9.58 -6.62 -7.21
CA VAL A 166 -9.03 -7.23 -5.99
C VAL A 166 -10.13 -7.87 -5.14
N ARG A 167 -11.24 -7.18 -4.93
CA ARG A 167 -12.36 -7.70 -4.10
C ARG A 167 -12.86 -9.07 -4.55
N ARG A 168 -12.86 -9.35 -5.84
CA ARG A 168 -13.25 -10.66 -6.38
C ARG A 168 -12.23 -11.77 -6.14
N ARG A 169 -11.04 -11.40 -5.65
CA ARG A 169 -9.89 -12.30 -5.46
C ARG A 169 -9.38 -12.37 -4.03
N LEU A 170 -10.01 -11.67 -3.08
CA LEU A 170 -9.55 -11.68 -1.68
C LEU A 170 -9.51 -13.08 -1.08
N ASN A 171 -10.42 -13.95 -1.51
CA ASN A 171 -10.52 -15.32 -1.02
C ASN A 171 -9.41 -16.27 -1.52
N VAL A 172 -8.59 -15.87 -2.48
CA VAL A 172 -7.43 -16.65 -2.95
C VAL A 172 -6.10 -16.11 -2.39
N ILE A 173 -6.13 -15.01 -1.66
CA ILE A 173 -4.95 -14.43 -1.00
C ILE A 173 -4.78 -15.15 0.33
N THR A 174 -3.70 -15.92 0.45
CA THR A 174 -3.38 -16.74 1.63
C THR A 174 -2.08 -16.32 2.32
N GLN A 175 -1.34 -15.40 1.74
CA GLN A 175 -0.07 -14.91 2.28
C GLN A 175 -0.29 -14.18 3.60
N PRO A 176 0.53 -14.41 4.64
CA PRO A 176 0.51 -13.65 5.88
C PRO A 176 0.43 -12.14 5.60
N THR A 177 -0.48 -11.47 6.25
CA THR A 177 -0.81 -10.07 5.93
C THR A 177 -0.76 -9.20 7.17
N LEU A 178 0.05 -8.12 7.13
CA LEU A 178 0.03 -7.04 8.11
C LEU A 178 -0.89 -5.92 7.62
N ILE A 179 -1.81 -5.46 8.48
CA ILE A 179 -2.66 -4.29 8.23
C ILE A 179 -2.40 -3.25 9.32
N ILE A 180 -1.90 -2.08 8.93
CA ILE A 180 -1.78 -0.92 9.82
C ILE A 180 -2.76 0.14 9.36
N HIS A 181 -3.65 0.59 10.27
CA HIS A 181 -4.68 1.56 9.93
C HIS A 181 -4.88 2.56 11.08
N SER A 182 -5.16 3.81 10.73
CA SER A 182 -5.50 4.81 11.75
C SER A 182 -6.99 4.81 12.06
N ARG A 183 -7.31 4.98 13.34
CA ARG A 183 -8.70 5.18 13.79
C ARG A 183 -9.26 6.52 13.32
N GLU A 184 -8.38 7.51 13.18
CA GLU A 184 -8.72 8.88 12.79
C GLU A 184 -8.45 9.17 11.31
N ASP A 185 -8.41 8.14 10.48
CA ASP A 185 -8.14 8.28 9.05
C ASP A 185 -9.18 9.20 8.39
N ASP A 186 -8.70 10.27 7.78
CA ASP A 186 -9.52 11.33 7.17
C ASP A 186 -9.98 11.00 5.73
N TYR A 187 -9.33 10.04 5.06
CA TYR A 187 -9.66 9.57 3.70
C TYR A 187 -10.43 8.24 3.70
N ALA A 188 -9.92 7.25 4.42
CA ALA A 188 -10.43 5.88 4.42
C ALA A 188 -10.66 5.40 5.87
N GLY A 189 -11.90 5.34 6.30
CA GLY A 189 -12.22 4.92 7.65
C GLY A 189 -11.80 3.49 7.98
N PRO A 190 -11.77 3.10 9.27
CA PRO A 190 -11.37 1.77 9.73
C PRO A 190 -12.20 0.61 9.17
N ASP A 191 -13.37 0.88 8.62
CA ASP A 191 -14.23 -0.06 7.91
C ASP A 191 -13.53 -0.73 6.71
N ASN A 192 -12.56 -0.04 6.10
CA ASN A 192 -11.71 -0.58 5.04
C ASN A 192 -10.82 -1.73 5.54
N ALA A 193 -10.13 -1.54 6.66
CA ALA A 193 -9.34 -2.59 7.29
C ALA A 193 -10.22 -3.74 7.79
N ALA A 194 -11.34 -3.43 8.46
CA ALA A 194 -12.30 -4.42 8.94
C ALA A 194 -12.90 -5.27 7.80
N TYR A 195 -13.09 -4.69 6.63
CA TYR A 195 -13.52 -5.45 5.45
C TYR A 195 -12.45 -6.44 5.01
N LEU A 196 -11.19 -6.04 4.90
CA LEU A 196 -10.08 -6.93 4.51
C LEU A 196 -9.90 -8.07 5.50
N ILE A 197 -9.90 -7.79 6.82
CA ILE A 197 -9.78 -8.80 7.86
C ILE A 197 -10.85 -9.89 7.73
N ARG A 198 -12.08 -9.54 7.35
CA ARG A 198 -13.19 -10.50 7.19
C ARG A 198 -13.15 -11.32 5.89
N HIS A 199 -12.44 -10.85 4.86
CA HIS A 199 -12.50 -11.45 3.52
C HIS A 199 -11.20 -12.09 3.06
N LEU A 200 -10.06 -11.72 3.65
CA LEU A 200 -8.80 -12.42 3.43
C LEU A 200 -8.86 -13.82 4.06
N ARG A 201 -8.22 -14.78 3.42
CA ARG A 201 -8.04 -16.15 3.96
C ARG A 201 -6.65 -16.38 4.53
N SER A 202 -5.94 -15.31 4.77
CA SER A 202 -4.61 -15.31 5.34
C SER A 202 -4.64 -15.11 6.85
N GLU A 203 -3.55 -15.44 7.51
CA GLU A 203 -3.26 -14.91 8.84
C GLU A 203 -3.10 -13.39 8.75
N VAL A 204 -3.85 -12.65 9.56
CA VAL A 204 -3.84 -11.18 9.53
C VAL A 204 -3.38 -10.62 10.88
N GLU A 205 -2.22 -9.97 10.87
CA GLU A 205 -1.78 -9.13 11.98
C GLU A 205 -2.28 -7.69 11.80
N THR A 206 -2.64 -7.04 12.89
CA THR A 206 -3.17 -5.67 12.82
C THR A 206 -2.48 -4.76 13.81
N LEU A 207 -2.29 -3.49 13.40
CA LEU A 207 -1.95 -2.40 14.30
C LEU A 207 -2.91 -1.22 14.05
N THR A 208 -3.64 -0.82 15.10
CA THR A 208 -4.48 0.38 15.05
C THR A 208 -3.72 1.56 15.65
N LEU A 209 -3.63 2.65 14.90
CA LEU A 209 -3.05 3.92 15.33
C LEU A 209 -4.16 4.85 15.84
N ASN A 210 -3.85 5.63 16.90
CA ASN A 210 -4.83 6.50 17.55
C ASN A 210 -4.49 7.99 17.42
N ASP A 211 -3.34 8.33 16.86
CA ASP A 211 -2.84 9.70 16.71
C ASP A 211 -2.13 9.90 15.37
N SER A 212 -2.80 9.56 14.31
CA SER A 212 -2.36 9.78 12.92
C SER A 212 -3.58 9.90 12.02
N TYR A 213 -3.45 10.54 10.86
CA TYR A 213 -4.45 10.52 9.79
C TYR A 213 -4.10 9.45 8.74
N HIS A 214 -4.42 9.68 7.46
CA HIS A 214 -4.30 8.69 6.39
C HIS A 214 -2.85 8.33 6.04
N ILE A 215 -1.95 9.33 5.96
CA ILE A 215 -0.55 9.13 5.53
C ILE A 215 0.31 8.62 6.70
N ILE A 216 -0.09 7.50 7.29
CA ILE A 216 0.54 6.93 8.50
C ILE A 216 2.05 6.68 8.37
N THR A 217 2.56 6.62 7.14
CA THR A 217 3.99 6.43 6.83
C THR A 217 4.80 7.72 6.84
N SER A 218 4.17 8.84 7.23
CA SER A 218 4.82 10.16 7.35
C SER A 218 4.22 11.01 8.47
N ASP A 219 3.30 10.45 9.29
CA ASP A 219 2.61 11.15 10.36
C ASP A 219 3.21 10.81 11.74
N ARG A 220 2.64 11.33 12.82
CA ARG A 220 3.11 11.27 14.20
C ARG A 220 3.53 9.89 14.69
N GLN A 221 2.79 8.87 14.31
CA GLN A 221 3.04 7.49 14.76
C GLN A 221 3.89 6.66 13.78
N LEU A 222 4.60 7.31 12.85
CA LEU A 222 5.55 6.64 11.96
C LEU A 222 6.54 5.70 12.69
N PRO A 223 7.12 6.04 13.87
CA PRO A 223 8.00 5.10 14.58
C PRO A 223 7.34 3.77 14.90
N ARG A 224 6.06 3.77 15.32
CA ARG A 224 5.30 2.54 15.58
C ARG A 224 5.00 1.74 14.30
N VAL A 225 4.77 2.45 13.19
CA VAL A 225 4.58 1.82 11.87
C VAL A 225 5.86 1.09 11.46
N ILE A 226 7.01 1.73 11.62
CA ILE A 226 8.33 1.15 11.31
C ILE A 226 8.59 -0.07 12.21
N GLU A 227 8.44 0.08 13.52
CA GLU A 227 8.67 -0.99 14.49
C GLU A 227 7.84 -2.25 14.14
N LYS A 228 6.52 -2.08 13.99
CA LYS A 228 5.63 -3.19 13.67
C LYS A 228 5.92 -3.82 12.30
N SER A 229 6.33 -3.01 11.32
CA SER A 229 6.73 -3.53 10.01
C SER A 229 8.00 -4.37 10.10
N LEU A 230 9.00 -3.90 10.87
CA LEU A 230 10.26 -4.63 11.07
C LEU A 230 10.04 -5.95 11.80
N GLU A 231 9.20 -5.99 12.84
CA GLU A 231 8.81 -7.21 13.55
C GLU A 231 8.19 -8.23 12.59
N PHE A 232 7.18 -7.78 11.82
CA PHE A 232 6.50 -8.64 10.87
C PHE A 232 7.45 -9.17 9.80
N PHE A 233 8.30 -8.32 9.22
CA PHE A 233 9.23 -8.72 8.17
C PHE A 233 10.31 -9.69 8.69
N ALA A 234 10.82 -9.46 9.90
CA ALA A 234 11.77 -10.38 10.52
C ALA A 234 11.16 -11.77 10.75
N ARG A 235 9.93 -11.83 11.25
CA ARG A 235 9.22 -13.11 11.43
C ARG A 235 9.07 -13.86 10.09
N ILE A 236 8.58 -13.20 9.05
CA ILE A 236 8.39 -13.83 7.73
C ILE A 236 9.71 -14.32 7.13
N THR A 237 10.79 -13.55 7.28
CA THR A 237 12.10 -13.97 6.74
C THR A 237 12.68 -15.15 7.51
N CYS A 238 12.49 -15.23 8.81
CA CYS A 238 12.91 -16.38 9.61
C CYS A 238 12.12 -17.65 9.24
N GLU A 239 10.79 -17.56 9.18
CA GLU A 239 9.91 -18.68 8.83
C GLU A 239 10.25 -19.26 7.44
N ASN A 240 10.48 -18.39 6.45
CA ASN A 240 10.89 -18.83 5.12
C ASN A 240 12.29 -19.44 5.08
N ALA A 241 13.24 -18.93 5.86
CA ALA A 241 14.58 -19.50 5.94
C ALA A 241 14.55 -20.92 6.54
N GLU A 242 13.74 -21.16 7.56
CA GLU A 242 13.55 -22.48 8.16
C GLU A 242 12.88 -23.46 7.21
N ALA A 243 11.87 -23.01 6.45
CA ALA A 243 11.17 -23.83 5.46
C ALA A 243 12.06 -24.29 4.28
N HIS A 244 13.15 -23.57 4.01
CA HIS A 244 14.11 -23.90 2.95
C HIS A 244 15.37 -24.62 3.46
N GLN A 245 15.50 -24.90 4.76
CA GLN A 245 16.59 -25.75 5.27
C GLN A 245 16.31 -27.21 4.89
N PRO A 246 17.29 -27.93 4.32
CA PRO A 246 17.13 -29.37 4.08
C PRO A 246 16.93 -30.08 5.43
N PRO A 247 16.09 -31.13 5.49
CA PRO A 247 15.87 -31.88 6.72
C PRO A 247 17.20 -32.36 7.29
N CYS A 248 17.42 -32.07 8.58
CA CYS A 248 18.60 -32.54 9.29
C CYS A 248 18.56 -34.07 9.29
N ILE A 249 19.37 -34.70 8.46
CA ILE A 249 19.51 -36.16 8.42
C ILE A 249 20.31 -36.53 9.67
N THR A 250 19.62 -36.84 10.77
CA THR A 250 20.21 -37.54 11.88
C THR A 250 20.62 -38.93 11.41
N ARG A 251 21.94 -39.12 11.17
CA ARG A 251 22.47 -40.48 10.97
C ARG A 251 22.17 -41.26 12.23
N ALA A 252 21.42 -42.34 12.07
CA ALA A 252 21.28 -43.33 13.13
C ALA A 252 22.70 -43.82 13.57
N PRO A 253 22.95 -44.01 14.87
CA PRO A 253 24.22 -44.58 15.31
C PRO A 253 24.36 -45.97 14.69
N THR A 254 25.46 -46.18 13.97
CA THR A 254 25.87 -47.51 13.54
C THR A 254 26.11 -48.34 14.79
N ALA A 255 25.32 -49.37 15.02
CA ALA A 255 25.58 -50.37 16.03
C ALA A 255 26.78 -51.19 15.56
N ASP A 256 27.88 -51.12 16.33
CA ASP A 256 28.99 -52.07 16.31
C ASP A 256 28.63 -53.34 17.08
#